data_5305c05bda6142766ba5252f751b6ebe
#
_entry.id   5305c05bda6142766ba5252f751b6ebe
#
_cell.length_a   1.000
_cell.length_b   1.000
_cell.length_c   1.000
_cell.angle_alpha   90.00
_cell.angle_beta   90.00
_cell.angle_gamma   90.00
#
_symmetry.space_group_name_H-M   'P 1'
#
loop_
_entity.id
_entity.type
_entity.pdbx_description
1 polymer ?
#
loop_
_entity_poly.entity_id
_entity_poly.type
_entity_poly.pdbx_seq_one_letter_code
_entity_poly.pdbx_strand_id
1 'polypeptide(L)'
;RVLFRSHHMGYQGGYRGYNWKCFTEGDITPFVEMYSRHGLAESDQGDYPYLHDMGPRQWEGTIQYGLELGNKFGIMASTDQHSGYPGSYGDGRIGVMAPSLTRDAIWEALRTRHVCAATGDKIIIDFRLNDAFMGDVVRGNSRRIYLNVTGESCIDYVDIVKNGQILARMNGPLTPIAP
;
A
#
# COMPACT_ATOMS: atom_id res chain seq x y z
N ARG A 1 22.22 -5.64 -5.51
CA ARG A 1 20.85 -6.00 -5.04
C ARG A 1 19.85 -5.21 -5.88
N VAL A 2 18.82 -5.86 -6.39
CA VAL A 2 17.78 -5.26 -7.23
C VAL A 2 16.42 -5.73 -6.71
N LEU A 3 15.50 -4.77 -6.54
CA LEU A 3 14.08 -5.02 -6.33
C LEU A 3 13.31 -4.37 -7.46
N PHE A 4 12.29 -5.04 -7.94
CA PHE A 4 11.32 -4.47 -8.87
C PHE A 4 10.02 -4.19 -8.14
N ARG A 5 9.33 -3.14 -8.55
CA ARG A 5 7.96 -2.86 -8.18
C ARG A 5 7.07 -2.87 -9.42
N SER A 6 5.89 -3.41 -9.28
CA SER A 6 4.87 -3.26 -10.30
C SER A 6 4.30 -1.85 -10.23
N HIS A 7 4.18 -1.20 -11.37
CA HIS A 7 3.84 0.20 -11.54
C HIS A 7 2.61 0.34 -12.43
N HIS A 8 1.89 1.43 -12.33
CA HIS A 8 0.64 1.66 -13.07
C HIS A 8 -0.41 0.57 -12.88
N MET A 9 -0.55 0.10 -11.64
CA MET A 9 -1.61 -0.83 -11.29
C MET A 9 -2.98 -0.20 -11.56
N GLY A 10 -3.99 -1.03 -11.86
CA GLY A 10 -5.37 -0.59 -12.02
C GLY A 10 -5.73 -0.01 -13.38
N TYR A 11 -4.79 0.27 -14.26
CA TYR A 11 -5.09 0.64 -15.64
C TYR A 11 -5.39 -0.59 -16.51
N GLN A 12 -6.04 -0.35 -17.65
CA GLN A 12 -6.37 -1.40 -18.60
C GLN A 12 -5.10 -2.11 -19.12
N GLY A 13 -5.15 -3.43 -19.08
CA GLY A 13 -4.11 -4.30 -19.61
C GLY A 13 -3.92 -4.10 -21.12
N GLY A 14 -2.67 -4.23 -21.58
CA GLY A 14 -2.30 -3.99 -23.00
C GLY A 14 -2.11 -2.53 -23.35
N TYR A 15 -2.53 -1.59 -22.48
CA TYR A 15 -2.27 -0.16 -22.65
C TYR A 15 -1.13 0.30 -21.71
N ARG A 16 -1.39 0.43 -20.44
CA ARG A 16 -0.36 0.72 -19.40
C ARG A 16 -0.57 -0.09 -18.13
N GLY A 17 -1.66 -0.84 -18.08
CA GLY A 17 -2.06 -1.59 -16.91
C GLY A 17 -1.20 -2.81 -16.67
N TYR A 18 -1.20 -3.22 -15.43
CA TYR A 18 -0.46 -4.39 -14.98
C TYR A 18 -1.21 -5.69 -15.33
N ASN A 19 -0.44 -6.72 -15.67
CA ASN A 19 -0.97 -8.05 -15.92
C ASN A 19 -0.54 -9.00 -14.80
N TRP A 20 -1.46 -9.35 -13.91
CA TRP A 20 -1.21 -10.25 -12.78
C TRP A 20 -0.73 -11.65 -13.17
N LYS A 21 -0.95 -12.07 -14.42
CA LYS A 21 -0.38 -13.34 -14.93
C LYS A 21 1.16 -13.29 -15.01
N CYS A 22 1.72 -12.10 -15.05
CA CYS A 22 3.17 -11.89 -15.06
C CYS A 22 3.75 -11.67 -13.66
N PHE A 23 2.91 -11.63 -12.62
CA PHE A 23 3.37 -11.46 -11.25
C PHE A 23 4.09 -12.73 -10.77
N THR A 24 5.25 -12.54 -10.18
CA THR A 24 6.03 -13.63 -9.57
C THR A 24 6.27 -13.26 -8.11
N GLU A 25 5.70 -14.05 -7.20
CA GLU A 25 5.99 -13.92 -5.78
C GLU A 25 7.48 -14.13 -5.51
N GLY A 26 8.01 -13.42 -4.54
CA GLY A 26 9.37 -13.64 -4.05
C GLY A 26 10.19 -12.38 -3.87
N ASP A 27 11.49 -12.59 -3.76
CA ASP A 27 12.45 -11.55 -3.37
C ASP A 27 12.66 -10.44 -4.41
N ILE A 28 12.22 -10.65 -5.65
CA ILE A 28 12.43 -9.68 -6.73
C ILE A 28 11.30 -8.65 -6.78
N THR A 29 10.05 -9.09 -6.59
CA THR A 29 8.86 -8.21 -6.60
C THR A 29 8.08 -8.36 -5.28
N PRO A 30 8.65 -7.90 -4.15
CA PRO A 30 8.03 -8.11 -2.85
C PRO A 30 6.84 -7.19 -2.60
N PHE A 31 6.68 -6.11 -3.36
CA PHE A 31 5.61 -5.13 -3.19
C PHE A 31 5.15 -4.55 -4.54
N VAL A 32 3.95 -3.96 -4.52
CA VAL A 32 3.31 -3.31 -5.67
C VAL A 32 2.92 -1.88 -5.31
N GLU A 33 2.83 -1.02 -6.31
CA GLU A 33 2.44 0.38 -6.12
C GLU A 33 0.92 0.51 -6.14
N MET A 34 0.36 0.96 -5.01
CA MET A 34 -1.06 1.24 -4.89
C MET A 34 -1.40 2.68 -5.28
N TYR A 35 -0.49 3.63 -5.03
CA TYR A 35 -0.73 5.05 -5.27
C TYR A 35 0.52 5.76 -5.76
N SER A 36 0.33 6.66 -6.69
CA SER A 36 1.29 7.69 -7.10
C SER A 36 0.54 8.95 -7.50
N ARG A 37 1.23 9.97 -8.01
CA ARG A 37 0.58 11.15 -8.62
C ARG A 37 -0.42 10.81 -9.73
N HIS A 38 -0.35 9.61 -10.28
CA HIS A 38 -1.23 9.12 -11.33
C HIS A 38 -2.52 8.47 -10.81
N GLY A 39 -2.69 8.40 -9.51
CA GLY A 39 -3.93 7.97 -8.86
C GLY A 39 -3.81 6.71 -8.02
N LEU A 40 -4.95 6.26 -7.53
CA LEU A 40 -5.11 5.14 -6.62
C LEU A 40 -5.52 3.88 -7.39
N ALA A 41 -4.75 2.81 -7.24
CA ALA A 41 -4.92 1.54 -7.93
C ALA A 41 -5.50 0.43 -7.04
N GLU A 42 -6.05 0.77 -5.87
CA GLU A 42 -6.63 -0.20 -4.94
C GLU A 42 -7.78 -0.97 -5.59
N SER A 43 -8.72 -0.23 -6.19
CA SER A 43 -9.95 -0.74 -6.81
C SER A 43 -10.30 0.10 -8.03
N ASP A 44 -11.15 -0.40 -8.91
CA ASP A 44 -11.75 0.37 -10.01
C ASP A 44 -12.98 1.19 -9.57
N GLN A 45 -13.46 0.96 -8.34
CA GLN A 45 -14.68 1.53 -7.76
C GLN A 45 -14.45 2.41 -6.52
N GLY A 46 -13.19 2.73 -6.20
CA GLY A 46 -12.86 3.50 -5.00
C GLY A 46 -13.37 4.94 -5.02
N ASP A 47 -13.58 5.52 -3.84
CA ASP A 47 -14.04 6.90 -3.63
C ASP A 47 -13.03 7.94 -4.19
N TYR A 48 -11.77 7.55 -4.33
CA TYR A 48 -10.73 8.37 -4.92
C TYR A 48 -10.53 7.97 -6.39
N PRO A 49 -11.04 8.77 -7.33
CA PRO A 49 -10.83 8.51 -8.75
C PRO A 49 -9.34 8.60 -9.09
N TYR A 50 -8.94 7.94 -10.17
CA TYR A 50 -7.64 8.27 -10.76
C TYR A 50 -7.62 9.76 -11.11
N LEU A 51 -6.62 10.45 -10.58
CA LEU A 51 -6.43 11.88 -10.85
C LEU A 51 -5.86 12.13 -12.23
N HIS A 52 -5.65 11.08 -13.01
CA HIS A 52 -4.88 11.15 -14.25
C HIS A 52 -5.56 10.45 -15.43
N ASP A 53 -5.32 10.97 -16.59
CA ASP A 53 -5.89 10.54 -17.88
C ASP A 53 -5.03 9.50 -18.64
N MET A 54 -4.20 8.74 -17.92
CA MET A 54 -3.27 7.77 -18.54
C MET A 54 -3.94 6.53 -19.15
N GLY A 55 -5.22 6.42 -19.02
CA GLY A 55 -6.01 5.35 -19.60
C GLY A 55 -7.19 4.92 -18.72
N PRO A 56 -8.08 4.09 -19.26
CA PRO A 56 -9.21 3.59 -18.51
C PRO A 56 -8.76 2.64 -17.39
N ARG A 57 -9.55 2.62 -16.32
CA ARG A 57 -9.40 1.64 -15.25
C ARG A 57 -9.86 0.26 -15.71
N GLN A 58 -9.30 -0.75 -15.11
CA GLN A 58 -9.74 -2.12 -15.31
C GLN A 58 -9.55 -2.90 -14.02
N TRP A 59 -10.62 -3.57 -13.56
CA TRP A 59 -10.62 -4.37 -12.34
C TRP A 59 -9.45 -5.37 -12.29
N GLU A 60 -9.21 -6.08 -13.39
CA GLU A 60 -8.16 -7.09 -13.49
C GLU A 60 -6.73 -6.54 -13.35
N GLY A 61 -6.57 -5.22 -13.35
CA GLY A 61 -5.30 -4.55 -13.07
C GLY A 61 -5.15 -4.11 -11.60
N THR A 62 -6.20 -4.13 -10.79
CA THR A 62 -6.22 -3.55 -9.45
C THR A 62 -5.47 -4.38 -8.41
N ILE A 63 -5.13 -3.74 -7.29
CA ILE A 63 -4.53 -4.40 -6.11
C ILE A 63 -5.49 -5.43 -5.52
N GLN A 64 -6.76 -5.09 -5.37
CA GLN A 64 -7.76 -6.01 -4.83
C GLN A 64 -7.87 -7.28 -5.67
N TYR A 65 -7.90 -7.16 -6.99
CA TYR A 65 -7.89 -8.31 -7.87
C TYR A 65 -6.63 -9.17 -7.70
N GLY A 66 -5.47 -8.54 -7.57
CA GLY A 66 -4.23 -9.27 -7.29
C GLY A 66 -4.27 -10.07 -5.99
N LEU A 67 -4.89 -9.54 -4.94
CA LEU A 67 -5.10 -10.23 -3.66
C LEU A 67 -6.13 -11.37 -3.79
N GLU A 68 -7.20 -11.19 -4.57
CA GLU A 68 -8.19 -12.25 -4.84
C GLU A 68 -7.58 -13.45 -5.57
N LEU A 69 -6.58 -13.23 -6.40
CA LEU A 69 -5.82 -14.32 -7.03
C LEU A 69 -4.92 -15.07 -6.05
N GLY A 70 -4.84 -14.65 -4.78
CA GLY A 70 -4.02 -15.26 -3.73
C GLY A 70 -2.56 -14.84 -3.72
N ASN A 71 -2.18 -13.84 -4.51
CA ASN A 71 -0.81 -13.32 -4.51
C ASN A 71 -0.47 -12.65 -3.18
N LYS A 72 0.79 -12.76 -2.77
CA LYS A 72 1.33 -12.13 -1.55
C LYS A 72 2.34 -11.06 -1.91
N PHE A 73 2.03 -9.83 -1.55
CA PHE A 73 2.89 -8.68 -1.78
C PHE A 73 2.66 -7.61 -0.70
N GLY A 74 3.63 -6.75 -0.51
CA GLY A 74 3.47 -5.51 0.25
C GLY A 74 2.83 -4.42 -0.61
N ILE A 75 2.29 -3.40 0.03
CA ILE A 75 1.64 -2.27 -0.64
C ILE A 75 2.45 -1.02 -0.36
N MET A 76 2.81 -0.29 -1.42
CA MET A 76 3.55 0.95 -1.32
C MET A 76 2.89 2.06 -2.13
N ALA A 77 3.26 3.30 -1.83
CA ALA A 77 3.02 4.45 -2.68
C ALA A 77 4.34 5.14 -3.05
N SER A 78 4.33 5.90 -4.11
CA SER A 78 5.49 6.68 -4.54
C SER A 78 5.04 7.98 -5.19
N THR A 79 5.99 8.90 -5.42
CA THR A 79 5.66 10.16 -6.06
C THR A 79 5.42 10.01 -7.56
N ASP A 80 6.15 9.11 -8.21
CA ASP A 80 6.24 9.03 -9.68
C ASP A 80 6.51 10.39 -10.33
N GLN A 81 7.38 11.17 -9.67
CA GLN A 81 7.65 12.55 -10.04
C GLN A 81 8.59 12.63 -11.25
N HIS A 82 8.16 13.34 -12.29
CA HIS A 82 8.89 13.48 -13.54
C HIS A 82 9.74 14.76 -13.64
N SER A 83 9.66 15.65 -12.67
CA SER A 83 10.38 16.93 -12.68
C SER A 83 11.69 16.93 -11.88
N GLY A 84 12.18 15.76 -11.47
CA GLY A 84 13.46 15.61 -10.78
C GLY A 84 13.42 15.87 -9.27
N TYR A 85 12.23 15.94 -8.68
CA TYR A 85 12.03 16.15 -7.24
C TYR A 85 11.40 14.91 -6.59
N PRO A 86 12.15 13.81 -6.40
CA PRO A 86 11.64 12.62 -5.74
C PRO A 86 11.24 12.93 -4.30
N GLY A 87 10.09 12.42 -3.86
CA GLY A 87 9.57 12.71 -2.52
C GLY A 87 8.88 14.06 -2.39
N SER A 88 8.44 14.67 -3.50
CA SER A 88 7.68 15.92 -3.49
C SER A 88 6.45 15.81 -2.60
N TYR A 89 6.13 16.94 -1.95
CA TYR A 89 5.00 17.00 -1.02
C TYR A 89 3.67 16.82 -1.75
N GLY A 90 2.72 16.16 -1.10
CA GLY A 90 1.39 15.91 -1.66
C GLY A 90 1.26 14.67 -2.54
N ASP A 91 2.38 14.07 -2.95
CA ASP A 91 2.41 12.82 -3.70
C ASP A 91 2.58 11.61 -2.76
N GLY A 92 2.44 10.40 -3.32
CA GLY A 92 2.54 9.16 -2.56
C GLY A 92 3.89 8.94 -1.90
N ARG A 93 3.88 8.26 -0.76
CA ARG A 93 5.07 7.89 0.03
C ARG A 93 4.99 6.46 0.49
N ILE A 94 6.15 5.85 0.64
CA ILE A 94 6.29 4.55 1.28
C ILE A 94 6.68 4.74 2.75
N GLY A 95 5.95 4.07 3.65
CA GLY A 95 6.41 3.83 5.01
C GLY A 95 7.17 2.51 5.08
N VAL A 96 8.33 2.49 5.73
CA VAL A 96 9.16 1.29 5.88
C VAL A 96 9.38 1.02 7.36
N MET A 97 8.96 -0.15 7.84
CA MET A 97 9.18 -0.57 9.21
C MET A 97 10.49 -1.35 9.32
N ALA A 98 11.53 -0.67 9.73
CA ALA A 98 12.87 -1.21 9.89
C ALA A 98 13.39 -0.95 11.33
N PRO A 99 14.18 -1.86 11.92
CA PRO A 99 14.68 -1.69 13.27
C PRO A 99 15.73 -0.57 13.41
N SER A 100 16.30 -0.12 12.31
CA SER A 100 17.27 0.98 12.27
C SER A 100 17.34 1.65 10.92
N LEU A 101 17.81 2.90 10.88
CA LEU A 101 18.01 3.68 9.65
C LEU A 101 19.35 3.29 9.00
N THR A 102 19.47 2.03 8.59
CA THR A 102 20.62 1.52 7.85
C THR A 102 20.18 0.91 6.54
N ARG A 103 21.09 0.88 5.56
CA ARG A 103 20.81 0.30 4.24
C ARG A 103 20.33 -1.15 4.33
N ASP A 104 20.97 -1.96 5.18
CA ASP A 104 20.64 -3.38 5.28
C ASP A 104 19.31 -3.60 5.99
N ALA A 105 19.00 -2.83 7.04
CA ALA A 105 17.72 -2.91 7.75
C ALA A 105 16.55 -2.47 6.84
N ILE A 106 16.71 -1.38 6.09
CA ILE A 106 15.72 -0.93 5.11
C ILE A 106 15.55 -1.95 3.99
N TRP A 107 16.65 -2.48 3.47
CA TRP A 107 16.60 -3.52 2.44
C TRP A 107 15.83 -4.76 2.90
N GLU A 108 16.09 -5.23 4.12
CA GLU A 108 15.40 -6.38 4.66
C GLU A 108 13.90 -6.11 4.88
N ALA A 109 13.54 -4.93 5.41
CA ALA A 109 12.14 -4.53 5.55
C ALA A 109 11.40 -4.47 4.20
N LEU A 110 12.03 -3.95 3.16
CA LEU A 110 11.49 -3.96 1.79
C LEU A 110 11.29 -5.40 1.28
N ARG A 111 12.27 -6.26 1.46
CA ARG A 111 12.24 -7.65 1.01
C ARG A 111 11.17 -8.48 1.73
N THR A 112 10.96 -8.23 3.01
CA THR A 112 9.96 -8.91 3.84
C THR A 112 8.58 -8.27 3.80
N ARG A 113 8.37 -7.25 2.97
CA ARG A 113 7.09 -6.54 2.80
C ARG A 113 6.64 -5.73 4.03
N HIS A 114 7.56 -5.38 4.92
CA HIS A 114 7.27 -4.52 6.08
C HIS A 114 7.14 -3.05 5.61
N VAL A 115 6.15 -2.81 4.78
CA VAL A 115 5.92 -1.51 4.11
C VAL A 115 4.45 -1.14 4.16
N CYS A 116 4.18 0.16 4.10
CA CYS A 116 2.83 0.69 3.92
C CYS A 116 2.84 1.84 2.91
N ALA A 117 1.65 2.16 2.40
CA ALA A 117 1.42 3.26 1.48
C ALA A 117 0.79 4.45 2.21
N ALA A 118 1.20 5.66 1.86
CA ALA A 118 0.55 6.89 2.25
C ALA A 118 0.32 7.78 1.01
N THR A 119 -0.86 8.41 0.92
CA THR A 119 -1.34 9.10 -0.28
C THR A 119 -1.19 10.62 -0.23
N GLY A 120 -0.15 11.11 0.41
CA GLY A 120 0.11 12.57 0.51
C GLY A 120 0.38 12.98 1.94
N ASP A 121 -0.57 12.77 2.84
CA ASP A 121 -0.38 12.99 4.27
C ASP A 121 0.58 11.97 4.88
N LYS A 122 1.31 12.38 5.89
CA LYS A 122 2.21 11.51 6.62
C LYS A 122 1.45 10.70 7.66
N ILE A 123 0.81 9.64 7.18
CA ILE A 123 0.08 8.70 8.05
C ILE A 123 1.04 7.58 8.46
N ILE A 124 1.15 7.38 9.76
CA ILE A 124 1.93 6.28 10.35
C ILE A 124 0.96 5.19 10.78
N ILE A 125 1.19 3.97 10.33
CA ILE A 125 0.33 2.82 10.63
C ILE A 125 1.19 1.74 11.30
N ASP A 126 0.85 1.35 12.54
CA ASP A 126 1.33 0.13 13.18
C ASP A 126 0.17 -0.86 13.25
N PHE A 127 0.12 -1.75 12.28
CA PHE A 127 -0.85 -2.83 12.22
C PHE A 127 -0.15 -4.16 12.48
N ARG A 128 -0.70 -4.94 13.42
CA ARG A 128 -0.18 -6.26 13.75
C ARG A 128 -1.31 -7.28 13.81
N LEU A 129 -1.02 -8.47 13.31
CA LEU A 129 -1.90 -9.62 13.44
C LEU A 129 -1.22 -10.67 14.33
N ASN A 130 -1.76 -10.89 15.54
CA ASN A 130 -1.13 -11.60 16.66
C ASN A 130 0.23 -10.98 16.99
N ASP A 131 1.20 -10.83 16.85
CA ASP A 131 2.43 -10.11 17.07
C ASP A 131 3.28 -9.96 15.79
N ALA A 132 2.71 -10.41 14.65
CA ALA A 132 3.36 -10.30 13.36
C ALA A 132 3.08 -8.93 12.71
N PHE A 133 4.06 -8.40 12.02
CA PHE A 133 3.98 -7.12 11.32
C PHE A 133 3.23 -7.21 9.99
N MET A 134 2.86 -6.03 9.44
CA MET A 134 2.39 -5.94 8.06
C MET A 134 3.37 -6.63 7.10
N GLY A 135 2.84 -7.43 6.17
CA GLY A 135 3.63 -8.20 5.23
C GLY A 135 3.94 -9.63 5.64
N ASP A 136 3.83 -9.96 6.93
CA ASP A 136 4.03 -11.31 7.41
C ASP A 136 2.89 -12.26 7.06
N VAL A 137 3.17 -13.54 7.02
CA VAL A 137 2.18 -14.60 6.82
C VAL A 137 1.93 -15.31 8.15
N VAL A 138 0.73 -15.12 8.69
CA VAL A 138 0.31 -15.72 9.97
C VAL A 138 -0.54 -16.95 9.73
N ARG A 139 -0.21 -18.05 10.42
CA ARG A 139 -1.02 -19.27 10.45
C ARG A 139 -1.62 -19.45 11.84
N GLY A 140 -2.88 -19.86 11.91
CA GLY A 140 -3.57 -20.10 13.18
C GLY A 140 -5.06 -19.82 13.08
N ASN A 141 -5.81 -20.29 14.09
CA ASN A 141 -7.28 -20.16 14.15
C ASN A 141 -7.72 -18.89 14.89
N SER A 142 -6.86 -18.35 15.74
CA SER A 142 -7.11 -17.11 16.48
C SER A 142 -6.40 -15.94 15.79
N ARG A 143 -7.08 -14.79 15.74
CA ARG A 143 -6.56 -13.55 15.15
C ARG A 143 -6.86 -12.39 16.07
N ARG A 144 -5.80 -11.88 16.72
CA ARG A 144 -5.84 -10.64 17.49
C ARG A 144 -5.24 -9.53 16.64
N ILE A 145 -6.02 -8.49 16.37
CA ILE A 145 -5.57 -7.31 15.63
C ILE A 145 -5.16 -6.25 16.64
N TYR A 146 -3.96 -5.71 16.46
CA TYR A 146 -3.51 -4.47 17.07
C TYR A 146 -3.38 -3.43 15.96
N LEU A 147 -3.90 -2.23 16.21
CA LEU A 147 -3.85 -1.13 15.25
C LEU A 147 -3.60 0.18 15.98
N ASN A 148 -2.59 0.90 15.54
CA ASN A 148 -2.34 2.29 15.91
C ASN A 148 -2.12 3.10 14.63
N VAL A 149 -2.88 4.18 14.48
CA VAL A 149 -2.82 5.07 13.30
C VAL A 149 -2.62 6.49 13.79
N THR A 150 -1.60 7.16 13.28
CA THR A 150 -1.30 8.56 13.57
C THR A 150 -1.24 9.34 12.26
N GLY A 151 -2.02 10.40 12.14
CA GLY A 151 -2.03 11.33 11.00
C GLY A 151 -1.44 12.69 11.37
N GLU A 152 -1.14 13.51 10.37
CA GLU A 152 -0.77 14.93 10.54
C GLU A 152 -2.01 15.79 10.83
N SER A 153 -3.19 15.32 10.49
CA SER A 153 -4.49 15.95 10.74
C SER A 153 -5.49 14.95 11.35
N CYS A 154 -6.73 15.39 11.56
CA CYS A 154 -7.78 14.52 12.05
C CYS A 154 -8.01 13.34 11.12
N ILE A 155 -8.21 12.17 11.69
CA ILE A 155 -8.56 10.95 10.96
C ILE A 155 -10.09 10.80 11.02
N ASP A 156 -10.72 10.79 9.86
CA ASP A 156 -12.18 10.65 9.75
C ASP A 156 -12.62 9.25 10.14
N TYR A 157 -11.97 8.23 9.60
CA TYR A 157 -12.24 6.84 9.94
C TYR A 157 -11.03 5.94 9.63
N VAL A 158 -11.05 4.76 10.20
CA VAL A 158 -10.12 3.68 9.91
C VAL A 158 -10.90 2.40 9.66
N ASP A 159 -10.67 1.79 8.49
CA ASP A 159 -11.28 0.52 8.11
C ASP A 159 -10.30 -0.63 8.25
N ILE A 160 -10.76 -1.71 8.84
CA ILE A 160 -10.11 -3.01 8.75
C ILE A 160 -10.81 -3.79 7.64
N VAL A 161 -10.08 -4.02 6.55
CA VAL A 161 -10.60 -4.72 5.38
C VAL A 161 -10.07 -6.15 5.36
N LYS A 162 -10.96 -7.10 5.11
CA LYS A 162 -10.62 -8.52 4.94
C LYS A 162 -11.31 -9.08 3.71
N ASN A 163 -10.56 -9.63 2.78
CA ASN A 163 -11.09 -10.22 1.54
C ASN A 163 -12.00 -9.22 0.77
N GLY A 164 -11.56 -7.98 0.63
CA GLY A 164 -12.31 -6.94 -0.06
C GLY A 164 -13.54 -6.39 0.69
N GLN A 165 -13.79 -6.84 1.93
CA GLN A 165 -14.94 -6.41 2.74
C GLN A 165 -14.50 -5.74 4.03
N ILE A 166 -15.21 -4.68 4.41
CA ILE A 166 -14.97 -4.00 5.69
C ILE A 166 -15.40 -4.93 6.83
N LEU A 167 -14.42 -5.37 7.62
CA LEU A 167 -14.63 -6.17 8.82
C LEU A 167 -15.02 -5.30 10.02
N ALA A 168 -14.41 -4.14 10.14
CA ALA A 168 -14.71 -3.17 11.20
C ALA A 168 -14.37 -1.75 10.71
N ARG A 169 -15.16 -0.77 11.14
CA ARG A 169 -14.91 0.67 10.96
C ARG A 169 -14.85 1.37 12.31
N MET A 170 -13.81 2.16 12.50
CA MET A 170 -13.66 3.07 13.63
C MET A 170 -13.80 4.49 13.10
N ASN A 171 -14.86 5.21 13.55
CA ASN A 171 -15.13 6.58 13.10
C ASN A 171 -14.44 7.61 14.01
N GLY A 172 -14.00 8.72 13.41
CA GLY A 172 -13.52 9.90 14.10
C GLY A 172 -14.62 10.79 14.70
N PRO A 173 -14.25 11.93 15.32
CA PRO A 173 -12.94 12.53 15.29
C PRO A 173 -11.96 11.83 16.22
N LEU A 174 -11.00 11.17 15.66
CA LEU A 174 -9.84 10.75 16.42
C LEU A 174 -8.97 12.01 16.55
N THR A 175 -9.07 12.66 17.70
CA THR A 175 -8.34 13.91 17.98
C THR A 175 -6.85 13.69 17.75
N PRO A 176 -6.15 14.62 17.06
CA PRO A 176 -4.71 14.58 16.98
C PRO A 176 -4.13 14.63 18.39
N ILE A 177 -3.17 13.78 18.67
CA ILE A 177 -2.35 13.96 19.87
C ILE A 177 -1.58 15.25 19.59
N ALA A 178 -1.82 16.29 20.40
CA ALA A 178 -1.09 17.53 20.29
C ALA A 178 0.42 17.27 20.39
N PRO A 179 1.25 17.98 19.62
CA PRO A 179 2.71 17.82 19.61
C PRO A 179 3.34 18.06 20.96
#